data_9145a7dc43de297311b1be4bf63bbeaf
#
_entry.id   9145a7dc43de297311b1be4bf63bbeaf
#
_cell.length_a   1.000
_cell.length_b   1.000
_cell.length_c   1.000
_cell.angle_alpha   90.00
_cell.angle_beta   90.00
_cell.angle_gamma   90.00
#
_symmetry.space_group_name_H-M   'P 1'
#
loop_
_entity.id
_entity.type
_entity.pdbx_description
1 polymer ?
#
loop_
_entity_poly.entity_id
_entity_poly.type
_entity_poly.pdbx_seq_one_letter_code
_entity_poly.pdbx_strand_id
1 'polypeptide(L)'
;MGCSRGSAPGASAVLAALTVSGLATDRFAFVGFLPAGVEQRKTEIAGLRDVPFTLVFYESPKRVGEMLMNLRDVLGDERQAVVGRELTKKFEEVTRGTLAELADHFEHRKVKGEIVVLVGRAGAQEVAELDVAQALRDAMQTMRVKDAATAVAGALGLPRRQVYQMALKLGDDE
;
A
#
# COMPACT_ATOMS: atom_id res chain seq x y z
N MET A 1 -1.77 21.44 -41.15
CA MET A 1 -1.63 22.29 -39.96
C MET A 1 -1.35 21.37 -38.76
N GLY A 2 -0.10 21.28 -38.33
CA GLY A 2 0.28 20.49 -37.18
C GLY A 2 -0.11 21.24 -35.89
N CYS A 3 -1.01 20.67 -35.12
CA CYS A 3 -1.31 21.14 -33.77
C CYS A 3 -0.11 20.81 -32.87
N SER A 4 0.68 21.81 -32.49
CA SER A 4 1.72 21.62 -31.46
C SER A 4 1.04 21.40 -30.11
N ARG A 5 1.10 20.18 -29.61
CA ARG A 5 0.63 19.89 -28.24
C ARG A 5 1.70 20.37 -27.27
N GLY A 6 1.49 21.56 -26.73
CA GLY A 6 2.30 22.05 -25.60
C GLY A 6 1.84 21.36 -24.31
N SER A 7 2.78 20.83 -23.54
CA SER A 7 2.53 20.37 -22.18
C SER A 7 2.53 21.56 -21.24
N ALA A 8 1.43 21.81 -20.54
CA ALA A 8 1.37 22.79 -19.46
C ALA A 8 1.50 22.05 -18.13
N PRO A 9 2.52 22.34 -17.28
CA PRO A 9 2.55 21.81 -15.94
C PRO A 9 1.35 22.34 -15.15
N GLY A 10 0.65 21.46 -14.49
CA GLY A 10 -0.58 21.79 -13.77
C GLY A 10 -0.72 21.06 -12.44
N ALA A 11 -1.66 21.50 -11.62
CA ALA A 11 -2.02 20.86 -10.37
C ALA A 11 -2.54 19.42 -10.64
N SER A 12 -2.09 18.47 -9.82
CA SER A 12 -2.53 17.08 -9.88
C SER A 12 -3.02 16.63 -8.51
N ALA A 13 -4.27 16.15 -8.43
CA ALA A 13 -4.81 15.61 -7.19
C ALA A 13 -4.02 14.38 -6.69
N VAL A 14 -3.43 13.59 -7.61
CA VAL A 14 -2.54 12.47 -7.28
C VAL A 14 -1.31 12.96 -6.52
N LEU A 15 -0.61 13.96 -7.05
CA LEU A 15 0.60 14.49 -6.43
C LEU A 15 0.27 15.24 -5.13
N ALA A 16 -0.81 16.01 -5.10
CA ALA A 16 -1.27 16.67 -3.87
C ALA A 16 -1.58 15.64 -2.78
N ALA A 17 -2.27 14.54 -3.12
CA ALA A 17 -2.57 13.47 -2.18
C ALA A 17 -1.29 12.78 -1.67
N LEU A 18 -0.35 12.45 -2.55
CA LEU A 18 0.93 11.83 -2.17
C LEU A 18 1.72 12.71 -1.18
N THR A 19 1.81 14.02 -1.43
CA THR A 19 2.57 14.95 -0.56
C THR A 19 2.00 15.04 0.85
N VAL A 20 0.69 14.91 1.02
CA VAL A 20 0.05 15.01 2.35
C VAL A 20 -0.25 13.66 2.97
N SER A 21 -0.03 12.55 2.27
CA SER A 21 -0.42 11.21 2.73
C SER A 21 0.38 10.72 3.94
N GLY A 22 1.68 10.97 3.96
CA GLY A 22 2.62 10.33 4.89
C GLY A 22 2.99 8.89 4.50
N LEU A 23 2.48 8.37 3.38
CA LEU A 23 2.87 7.08 2.83
C LEU A 23 4.18 7.19 2.04
N ALA A 24 4.80 6.06 1.73
CA ALA A 24 5.98 6.03 0.87
C ALA A 24 5.66 6.53 -0.54
N THR A 25 6.42 7.50 -1.04
CA THR A 25 6.18 8.18 -2.32
C THR A 25 7.28 7.96 -3.35
N ASP A 26 8.30 7.16 -3.00
CA ASP A 26 9.42 6.79 -3.87
C ASP A 26 8.94 6.07 -5.14
N ARG A 27 7.87 5.26 -5.01
CA ARG A 27 7.19 4.60 -6.11
C ARG A 27 5.69 4.56 -5.84
N PHE A 28 4.89 4.86 -6.83
CA PHE A 28 3.44 4.76 -6.75
C PHE A 28 2.85 4.31 -8.09
N ALA A 29 1.69 3.69 -8.03
CA ALA A 29 0.90 3.32 -9.20
C ALA A 29 -0.43 4.07 -9.16
N PHE A 30 -0.72 4.83 -10.21
CA PHE A 30 -2.03 5.44 -10.39
C PHE A 30 -2.94 4.43 -11.10
N VAL A 31 -3.92 3.93 -10.36
CA VAL A 31 -4.88 2.93 -10.84
C VAL A 31 -6.11 3.59 -11.46
N GLY A 32 -6.48 4.77 -10.98
CA GLY A 32 -7.67 5.49 -11.44
C GLY A 32 -8.93 5.03 -10.71
N PHE A 33 -10.05 4.85 -11.45
CA PHE A 33 -11.32 4.42 -10.88
C PHE A 33 -11.47 2.90 -10.97
N LEU A 34 -11.83 2.27 -9.87
CA LEU A 34 -12.16 0.86 -9.85
C LEU A 34 -13.56 0.59 -10.47
N PRO A 35 -13.81 -0.63 -10.98
CA PRO A 35 -15.10 -1.03 -11.53
C PRO A 35 -16.27 -0.79 -10.56
N ALA A 36 -17.44 -0.53 -11.11
CA ALA A 36 -18.66 -0.34 -10.32
C ALA A 36 -19.17 -1.64 -9.70
N GLY A 37 -19.02 -2.76 -10.41
CA GLY A 37 -19.44 -4.08 -9.92
C GLY A 37 -18.52 -4.59 -8.83
N VAL A 38 -19.08 -5.11 -7.74
CA VAL A 38 -18.34 -5.56 -6.55
C VAL A 38 -17.34 -6.66 -6.90
N GLU A 39 -17.76 -7.69 -7.62
CA GLU A 39 -16.91 -8.83 -7.98
C GLU A 39 -15.74 -8.42 -8.89
N GLN A 40 -16.01 -7.60 -9.90
CA GLN A 40 -14.98 -7.08 -10.80
C GLN A 40 -13.99 -6.20 -10.02
N ARG A 41 -14.49 -5.38 -9.11
CA ARG A 41 -13.68 -4.51 -8.23
C ARG A 41 -12.77 -5.35 -7.34
N LYS A 42 -13.31 -6.38 -6.66
CA LYS A 42 -12.51 -7.28 -5.82
C LYS A 42 -11.46 -8.04 -6.62
N THR A 43 -11.79 -8.46 -7.84
CA THR A 43 -10.83 -9.12 -8.74
C THR A 43 -9.68 -8.18 -9.11
N GLU A 44 -9.98 -6.92 -9.47
CA GLU A 44 -8.94 -5.93 -9.79
C GLU A 44 -8.07 -5.61 -8.58
N ILE A 45 -8.68 -5.41 -7.41
CA ILE A 45 -7.94 -5.19 -6.15
C ILE A 45 -7.04 -6.39 -5.82
N ALA A 46 -7.50 -7.62 -6.05
CA ALA A 46 -6.69 -8.82 -5.81
C ALA A 46 -5.43 -8.86 -6.68
N GLY A 47 -5.52 -8.40 -7.93
CA GLY A 47 -4.35 -8.22 -8.82
C GLY A 47 -3.34 -7.18 -8.36
N LEU A 48 -3.74 -6.29 -7.43
CA LEU A 48 -2.89 -5.25 -6.87
C LEU A 48 -2.30 -5.61 -5.49
N ARG A 49 -2.65 -6.76 -4.92
CA ARG A 49 -2.29 -7.15 -3.54
C ARG A 49 -0.78 -7.07 -3.29
N ASP A 50 0.01 -7.61 -4.20
CA ASP A 50 1.46 -7.77 -4.05
C ASP A 50 2.26 -6.64 -4.71
N VAL A 51 1.58 -5.59 -5.19
CA VAL A 51 2.26 -4.45 -5.79
C VAL A 51 3.07 -3.71 -4.72
N PRO A 52 4.41 -3.60 -4.87
CA PRO A 52 5.30 -3.04 -3.86
C PRO A 52 5.35 -1.50 -3.90
N PHE A 53 4.29 -0.86 -4.35
CA PHE A 53 4.17 0.59 -4.51
C PHE A 53 2.95 1.11 -3.78
N THR A 54 2.94 2.40 -3.46
CA THR A 54 1.73 3.09 -3.01
C THR A 54 0.73 3.14 -4.17
N LEU A 55 -0.48 2.63 -3.94
CA LEU A 55 -1.57 2.64 -4.92
C LEU A 55 -2.38 3.92 -4.75
N VAL A 56 -2.77 4.55 -5.86
CA VAL A 56 -3.55 5.78 -5.87
C VAL A 56 -4.79 5.58 -6.72
N PHE A 57 -5.94 5.84 -6.13
CA PHE A 57 -7.25 5.68 -6.76
C PHE A 57 -8.02 6.99 -6.75
N TYR A 58 -8.86 7.18 -7.73
CA TYR A 58 -9.96 8.14 -7.68
C TYR A 58 -11.25 7.44 -7.32
N GLU A 59 -12.08 8.09 -6.54
CA GLU A 59 -13.40 7.54 -6.24
C GLU A 59 -14.43 8.67 -6.02
N SER A 60 -15.69 8.31 -6.23
CA SER A 60 -16.80 9.19 -5.94
C SER A 60 -17.18 9.17 -4.45
N PRO A 61 -17.71 10.29 -3.93
CA PRO A 61 -18.15 10.34 -2.53
C PRO A 61 -19.22 9.30 -2.15
N LYS A 62 -19.99 8.85 -3.13
CA LYS A 62 -21.05 7.87 -2.90
C LYS A 62 -20.54 6.43 -2.75
N ARG A 63 -19.34 6.16 -3.29
CA ARG A 63 -18.79 4.81 -3.40
C ARG A 63 -17.59 4.57 -2.49
N VAL A 64 -17.02 5.63 -1.89
CA VAL A 64 -15.78 5.54 -1.12
C VAL A 64 -15.89 4.55 0.06
N GLY A 65 -17.00 4.53 0.79
CA GLY A 65 -17.20 3.58 1.90
C GLY A 65 -17.18 2.13 1.40
N GLU A 66 -17.97 1.82 0.36
CA GLU A 66 -18.00 0.48 -0.24
C GLU A 66 -16.63 0.08 -0.83
N MET A 67 -15.93 1.03 -1.45
CA MET A 67 -14.58 0.80 -1.96
C MET A 67 -13.61 0.43 -0.84
N LEU A 68 -13.62 1.19 0.27
CA LEU A 68 -12.75 0.93 1.43
C LEU A 68 -13.02 -0.44 2.06
N MET A 69 -14.30 -0.84 2.17
CA MET A 69 -14.66 -2.20 2.60
C MET A 69 -14.07 -3.27 1.68
N ASN A 70 -14.18 -3.09 0.35
CA ASN A 70 -13.62 -4.07 -0.60
C ASN A 70 -12.09 -4.08 -0.59
N LEU A 71 -11.43 -2.94 -0.40
CA LEU A 71 -9.98 -2.85 -0.22
C LEU A 71 -9.55 -3.60 1.06
N ARG A 72 -10.26 -3.38 2.18
CA ARG A 72 -10.03 -4.09 3.44
C ARG A 72 -10.17 -5.60 3.28
N ASP A 73 -11.29 -6.06 2.70
CA ASP A 73 -11.57 -7.48 2.50
C ASP A 73 -10.49 -8.20 1.70
N VAL A 74 -9.88 -7.52 0.73
CA VAL A 74 -8.92 -8.13 -0.19
C VAL A 74 -7.47 -7.90 0.23
N LEU A 75 -7.13 -6.71 0.72
CA LEU A 75 -5.75 -6.31 1.05
C LEU A 75 -5.41 -6.46 2.53
N GLY A 76 -6.41 -6.70 3.40
CA GLY A 76 -6.24 -6.89 4.84
C GLY A 76 -6.51 -5.62 5.66
N ASP A 77 -6.89 -5.83 6.91
CA ASP A 77 -7.34 -4.79 7.86
C ASP A 77 -6.24 -3.77 8.17
N GLU A 78 -5.02 -4.25 8.39
CA GLU A 78 -3.89 -3.46 8.88
C GLU A 78 -3.19 -2.62 7.80
N ARG A 79 -3.56 -2.79 6.53
CA ARG A 79 -2.96 -2.06 5.43
C ARG A 79 -3.17 -0.55 5.59
N GLN A 80 -2.10 0.23 5.64
CA GLN A 80 -2.17 1.67 5.80
C GLN A 80 -2.81 2.33 4.58
N ALA A 81 -3.71 3.25 4.82
CA ALA A 81 -4.39 3.98 3.75
C ALA A 81 -4.68 5.44 4.14
N VAL A 82 -5.00 6.24 3.14
CA VAL A 82 -5.32 7.65 3.30
C VAL A 82 -6.46 8.02 2.37
N VAL A 83 -7.42 8.76 2.87
CA VAL A 83 -8.49 9.37 2.07
C VAL A 83 -8.27 10.88 2.05
N GLY A 84 -7.94 11.43 0.89
CA GLY A 84 -7.90 12.86 0.63
C GLY A 84 -9.21 13.31 0.01
N ARG A 85 -9.83 14.32 0.58
CA ARG A 85 -11.09 14.92 0.10
C ARG A 85 -10.88 16.41 -0.17
N GLU A 86 -11.41 16.88 -1.31
CA GLU A 86 -11.38 18.32 -1.69
C GLU A 86 -9.98 18.94 -1.56
N LEU A 87 -8.94 18.18 -1.89
CA LEU A 87 -7.55 18.62 -1.81
C LEU A 87 -7.33 19.94 -2.54
N THR A 88 -6.55 20.85 -1.95
CA THR A 88 -6.28 22.20 -2.42
C THR A 88 -7.48 23.14 -2.44
N LYS A 89 -8.62 22.73 -1.87
CA LYS A 89 -9.85 23.52 -1.79
C LYS A 89 -10.20 23.93 -0.36
N LYS A 90 -11.21 24.78 -0.20
CA LYS A 90 -11.66 25.32 1.10
C LYS A 90 -12.02 24.23 2.13
N PHE A 91 -12.49 23.09 1.68
CA PHE A 91 -12.95 21.99 2.54
C PHE A 91 -12.01 20.78 2.45
N GLU A 92 -10.71 21.03 2.30
CA GLU A 92 -9.70 20.00 2.31
C GLU A 92 -9.75 19.19 3.60
N GLU A 93 -9.74 17.88 3.46
CA GLU A 93 -9.69 16.94 4.56
C GLU A 93 -8.78 15.75 4.18
N VAL A 94 -7.93 15.35 5.11
CA VAL A 94 -7.05 14.19 4.94
C VAL A 94 -7.21 13.27 6.14
N THR A 95 -7.81 12.10 5.91
CA THR A 95 -8.03 11.07 6.93
C THR A 95 -7.04 9.93 6.70
N ARG A 96 -6.25 9.59 7.72
CA ARG A 96 -5.23 8.53 7.69
C ARG A 96 -5.60 7.44 8.66
N GLY A 97 -5.22 6.20 8.36
CA GLY A 97 -5.44 5.05 9.24
C GLY A 97 -5.20 3.73 8.50
N THR A 98 -5.58 2.65 9.13
CA THR A 98 -5.66 1.34 8.49
C THR A 98 -6.89 1.25 7.58
N LEU A 99 -6.94 0.28 6.69
CA LEU A 99 -8.12 0.03 5.87
C LEU A 99 -9.35 -0.29 6.74
N ALA A 100 -9.17 -0.99 7.88
CA ALA A 100 -10.25 -1.24 8.81
C ALA A 100 -10.81 0.06 9.40
N GLU A 101 -9.94 0.91 9.97
CA GLU A 101 -10.34 2.20 10.56
C GLU A 101 -11.04 3.12 9.55
N LEU A 102 -10.51 3.18 8.32
CA LEU A 102 -11.10 4.01 7.28
C LEU A 102 -12.42 3.43 6.74
N ALA A 103 -12.54 2.12 6.59
CA ALA A 103 -13.79 1.48 6.20
C ALA A 103 -14.89 1.80 7.20
N ASP A 104 -14.63 1.61 8.49
CA ASP A 104 -15.57 1.92 9.56
C ASP A 104 -15.94 3.42 9.62
N HIS A 105 -14.92 4.30 9.46
CA HIS A 105 -15.13 5.75 9.47
C HIS A 105 -16.02 6.23 8.30
N PHE A 106 -15.89 5.62 7.12
CA PHE A 106 -16.61 6.03 5.92
C PHE A 106 -17.88 5.20 5.63
N GLU A 107 -18.17 4.12 6.38
CA GLU A 107 -19.31 3.22 6.12
C GLU A 107 -20.64 3.97 6.05
N HIS A 108 -20.91 4.83 7.03
CA HIS A 108 -22.18 5.56 7.13
C HIS A 108 -22.03 7.06 6.89
N ARG A 109 -20.81 7.52 6.56
CA ARG A 109 -20.51 8.94 6.38
C ARG A 109 -20.93 9.43 5.01
N LYS A 110 -21.87 10.37 4.96
CA LYS A 110 -22.20 11.09 3.73
C LYS A 110 -21.15 12.16 3.46
N VAL A 111 -20.29 11.91 2.50
CA VAL A 111 -19.27 12.86 2.04
C VAL A 111 -19.67 13.51 0.72
N LYS A 112 -19.06 14.67 0.40
CA LYS A 112 -19.23 15.39 -0.85
C LYS A 112 -17.86 15.83 -1.36
N GLY A 113 -17.78 16.11 -2.64
CA GLY A 113 -16.56 16.62 -3.28
C GLY A 113 -15.75 15.53 -3.96
N GLU A 114 -14.54 15.84 -4.34
CA GLU A 114 -13.60 14.95 -5.01
C GLU A 114 -12.80 14.14 -3.99
N ILE A 115 -12.59 12.87 -4.28
CA ILE A 115 -11.90 11.96 -3.37
C ILE A 115 -10.75 11.28 -4.08
N VAL A 116 -9.62 11.23 -3.40
CA VAL A 116 -8.44 10.43 -3.74
C VAL A 116 -8.20 9.46 -2.60
N VAL A 117 -8.10 8.18 -2.90
CA VAL A 117 -7.74 7.13 -1.93
C VAL A 117 -6.33 6.65 -2.24
N LEU A 118 -5.49 6.63 -1.21
CA LEU A 118 -4.16 6.06 -1.30
C LEU A 118 -4.09 4.83 -0.40
N VAL A 119 -3.49 3.77 -0.90
CA VAL A 119 -3.21 2.56 -0.12
C VAL A 119 -1.71 2.34 -0.11
N GLY A 120 -1.16 2.22 1.06
CA GLY A 120 0.26 1.95 1.25
C GLY A 120 0.69 0.67 0.55
N ARG A 121 1.96 0.59 0.19
CA ARG A 121 2.54 -0.63 -0.39
C ARG A 121 2.29 -1.83 0.52
N ALA A 122 2.23 -3.03 -0.05
CA ALA A 122 2.21 -4.27 0.71
C ALA A 122 3.29 -4.16 1.78
N GLY A 123 2.90 -4.28 3.03
CA GLY A 123 3.81 -4.07 4.13
C GLY A 123 4.97 -5.04 4.00
N ALA A 124 6.20 -4.54 4.02
CA ALA A 124 7.38 -5.35 4.25
C ALA A 124 7.32 -6.06 5.63
N GLN A 125 6.25 -5.81 6.37
CA GLN A 125 6.04 -6.31 7.72
C GLN A 125 5.21 -7.60 7.77
N GLU A 126 4.49 -7.96 6.70
CA GLU A 126 3.72 -9.22 6.66
C GLU A 126 4.33 -10.31 5.77
N VAL A 127 5.26 -9.96 4.86
CA VAL A 127 6.19 -10.98 4.34
C VAL A 127 7.28 -11.18 5.40
N ALA A 128 6.75 -11.57 6.36
CA ALA A 128 7.29 -11.60 7.39
C ALA A 128 8.25 -12.15 8.33
N GLU A 129 8.24 -11.71 9.41
CA GLU A 129 9.03 -12.29 10.49
C GLU A 129 8.87 -13.81 10.55
N LEU A 130 7.70 -14.36 10.26
CA LEU A 130 7.46 -15.80 10.18
C LEU A 130 8.12 -16.46 8.95
N ASP A 131 7.98 -15.90 7.77
CA ASP A 131 8.57 -16.44 6.53
C ASP A 131 10.10 -16.25 6.52
N VAL A 132 10.59 -15.10 7.00
CA VAL A 132 12.03 -14.87 7.14
C VAL A 132 12.65 -15.79 8.19
N ALA A 133 11.98 -15.98 9.33
CA ALA A 133 12.45 -16.88 10.38
C ALA A 133 12.46 -18.34 9.90
N GLN A 134 11.44 -18.77 9.17
CA GLN A 134 11.41 -20.12 8.60
C GLN A 134 12.47 -20.30 7.53
N ALA A 135 12.59 -19.36 6.59
CA ALA A 135 13.63 -19.39 5.55
C ALA A 135 15.04 -19.37 6.16
N LEU A 136 15.26 -18.64 7.26
CA LEU A 136 16.52 -18.64 7.99
C LEU A 136 16.79 -19.99 8.66
N ARG A 137 15.81 -20.59 9.35
CA ARG A 137 15.97 -21.93 9.95
C ARG A 137 16.35 -22.96 8.90
N ASP A 138 15.65 -22.96 7.75
CA ASP A 138 15.92 -23.92 6.68
C ASP A 138 17.32 -23.70 6.08
N ALA A 139 17.71 -22.46 5.84
CA ALA A 139 19.05 -22.14 5.33
C ALA A 139 20.16 -22.45 6.33
N MET A 140 19.93 -22.22 7.63
CA MET A 140 20.90 -22.48 8.70
C MET A 140 21.14 -23.98 8.93
N GLN A 141 20.26 -24.87 8.47
CA GLN A 141 20.51 -26.32 8.50
C GLN A 141 21.73 -26.72 7.64
N THR A 142 22.03 -25.97 6.60
CA THR A 142 23.08 -26.31 5.62
C THR A 142 24.15 -25.24 5.45
N MET A 143 23.91 -24.03 5.96
CA MET A 143 24.80 -22.87 5.81
C MET A 143 25.14 -22.25 7.17
N ARG A 144 26.27 -21.54 7.20
CA ARG A 144 26.60 -20.71 8.36
C ARG A 144 25.64 -19.51 8.45
N VAL A 145 25.36 -19.04 9.66
CA VAL A 145 24.45 -17.90 9.94
C VAL A 145 24.66 -16.71 8.98
N LYS A 146 25.92 -16.33 8.72
CA LYS A 146 26.26 -15.23 7.83
C LYS A 146 25.86 -15.48 6.37
N ASP A 147 26.03 -16.69 5.89
CA ASP A 147 25.74 -17.11 4.53
C ASP A 147 24.24 -17.29 4.33
N ALA A 148 23.56 -17.91 5.29
CA ALA A 148 22.12 -18.04 5.36
C ALA A 148 21.43 -16.65 5.33
N ALA A 149 21.87 -15.72 6.18
CA ALA A 149 21.35 -14.35 6.18
C ALA A 149 21.56 -13.62 4.85
N THR A 150 22.67 -13.87 4.16
CA THR A 150 22.94 -13.27 2.85
C THR A 150 22.04 -13.85 1.76
N ALA A 151 21.86 -15.18 1.77
CA ALA A 151 20.99 -15.87 0.81
C ALA A 151 19.53 -15.48 0.98
N VAL A 152 19.02 -15.51 2.22
CA VAL A 152 17.63 -15.15 2.53
C VAL A 152 17.35 -13.67 2.25
N ALA A 153 18.28 -12.76 2.61
CA ALA A 153 18.15 -11.34 2.31
C ALA A 153 18.06 -11.07 0.79
N GLY A 154 18.89 -11.77 0.01
CA GLY A 154 18.87 -11.68 -1.46
C GLY A 154 17.59 -12.25 -2.07
N ALA A 155 17.11 -13.39 -1.58
CA ALA A 155 15.90 -14.04 -2.09
C ALA A 155 14.62 -13.24 -1.80
N LEU A 156 14.54 -12.62 -0.61
CA LEU A 156 13.36 -11.89 -0.16
C LEU A 156 13.45 -10.36 -0.41
N GLY A 157 14.55 -9.87 -0.99
CA GLY A 157 14.75 -8.44 -1.24
C GLY A 157 14.83 -7.58 0.03
N LEU A 158 15.25 -8.17 1.16
CA LEU A 158 15.33 -7.51 2.45
C LEU A 158 16.72 -6.94 2.73
N PRO A 159 16.83 -5.88 3.59
CA PRO A 159 18.12 -5.37 4.01
C PRO A 159 18.91 -6.44 4.78
N ARG A 160 20.10 -6.82 4.25
CA ARG A 160 20.95 -7.88 4.83
C ARG A 160 21.20 -7.71 6.33
N ARG A 161 21.37 -6.45 6.79
CA ARG A 161 21.62 -6.16 8.22
C ARG A 161 20.45 -6.61 9.10
N GLN A 162 19.23 -6.40 8.66
CA GLN A 162 18.02 -6.79 9.38
C GLN A 162 17.90 -8.30 9.46
N VAL A 163 18.05 -9.00 8.33
CA VAL A 163 17.99 -10.46 8.26
C VAL A 163 19.10 -11.11 9.09
N TYR A 164 20.30 -10.54 9.11
CA TYR A 164 21.39 -11.03 9.92
C TYR A 164 21.14 -10.90 11.43
N GLN A 165 20.52 -9.81 11.89
CA GLN A 165 20.11 -9.64 13.28
C GLN A 165 19.03 -10.66 13.70
N MET A 166 18.11 -10.98 12.80
CA MET A 166 17.12 -12.04 13.02
C MET A 166 17.78 -13.43 13.11
N ALA A 167 18.73 -13.72 12.22
CA ALA A 167 19.46 -14.97 12.22
C ALA A 167 20.27 -15.20 13.52
N LEU A 168 20.87 -14.14 14.08
CA LEU A 168 21.57 -14.23 15.37
C LEU A 168 20.62 -14.56 16.52
N LYS A 169 19.46 -13.92 16.59
CA LYS A 169 18.45 -14.21 17.63
C LYS A 169 17.94 -15.64 17.56
N LEU A 170 17.72 -16.17 16.34
CA LEU A 170 17.30 -17.56 16.16
C LEU A 170 18.37 -18.58 16.55
N GLY A 171 19.65 -18.21 16.43
CA GLY A 171 20.77 -19.09 16.82
C GLY A 171 21.09 -19.03 18.30
N ASP A 172 20.61 -18.03 19.06
CA ASP A 172 20.80 -17.94 20.52
C ASP A 172 19.66 -18.63 21.30
N ASP A 173 18.56 -19.00 20.63
CA ASP A 173 17.38 -19.66 21.20
C ASP A 173 17.46 -21.22 21.10
N GLU A 174 18.52 -21.79 20.50
CA GLU A 174 18.83 -23.23 20.45
C GLU A 174 20.02 -23.60 21.38
#